data_2f733849972172b5495ae4df80bef2ba
#
_entry.id   2f733849972172b5495ae4df80bef2ba
#
_cell.length_a   1.000
_cell.length_b   1.000
_cell.length_c   1.000
_cell.angle_alpha   90.00
_cell.angle_beta   90.00
_cell.angle_gamma   90.00
#
_symmetry.space_group_name_H-M   'P 1'
#
loop_
_entity.id
_entity.type
_entity.pdbx_description
1 polymer ?
#
loop_
_entity_poly.entity_id
_entity_poly.type
_entity_poly.pdbx_seq_one_letter_code
_entity_poly.pdbx_strand_id
1 'polypeptide(L)'
;LNRIASILSKHSHQFIIVHGAGSFGHPIAKKFNLANGLNKNPNQKKAIEETREQVLELNQILCNSLSKKKMLTKTIIPSKTMKTNGPKNIESIPTEIFDKGLETGKIPVTFGDVTDDNLQGICILSGDVIMEELVKHYKPRMSIFVMDYPGVFDRNPTDKDSQIIPVVTLQTLKMLKE
;
A
#
# COMPACT_ATOMS: atom_id res chain seq x y z
N LEU A 1 1.11 -15.34 -0.58
CA LEU A 1 -0.12 -14.82 -1.21
C LEU A 1 -1.24 -15.87 -1.20
N ASN A 2 -1.00 -17.14 -1.58
CA ASN A 2 -2.03 -18.20 -1.60
C ASN A 2 -2.69 -18.43 -0.23
N ARG A 3 -1.94 -18.31 0.89
CA ARG A 3 -2.48 -18.41 2.24
C ARG A 3 -3.46 -17.27 2.55
N ILE A 4 -3.11 -16.04 2.19
CA ILE A 4 -3.98 -14.85 2.34
C ILE A 4 -5.27 -15.04 1.53
N ALA A 5 -5.16 -15.40 0.25
CA ALA A 5 -6.31 -15.67 -0.61
C ALA A 5 -7.22 -16.77 -0.03
N SER A 6 -6.61 -17.82 0.56
CA SER A 6 -7.38 -18.92 1.18
C SER A 6 -8.11 -18.49 2.46
N ILE A 7 -7.56 -17.52 3.22
CA ILE A 7 -8.22 -16.98 4.39
C ILE A 7 -9.37 -16.06 3.94
N LEU A 8 -9.12 -15.12 3.05
CA LEU A 8 -10.13 -14.17 2.58
C LEU A 8 -11.32 -14.86 1.94
N SER A 9 -11.09 -15.94 1.17
CA SER A 9 -12.17 -16.69 0.50
C SER A 9 -13.17 -17.37 1.44
N LYS A 10 -12.88 -17.45 2.73
CA LYS A 10 -13.77 -18.02 3.75
C LYS A 10 -14.75 -16.98 4.34
N HIS A 11 -14.59 -15.72 3.97
CA HIS A 11 -15.40 -14.62 4.48
C HIS A 11 -16.22 -13.98 3.38
N SER A 12 -17.48 -13.65 3.67
CA SER A 12 -18.41 -12.99 2.76
C SER A 12 -18.39 -11.45 2.83
N HIS A 13 -17.40 -10.88 3.55
CA HIS A 13 -17.29 -9.44 3.70
C HIS A 13 -16.76 -8.78 2.43
N GLN A 14 -17.08 -7.50 2.26
CA GLN A 14 -16.42 -6.66 1.26
C GLN A 14 -15.02 -6.28 1.75
N PHE A 15 -14.07 -6.32 0.83
CA PHE A 15 -12.67 -5.99 1.10
C PHE A 15 -12.17 -4.93 0.14
N ILE A 16 -11.28 -4.07 0.61
CA ILE A 16 -10.32 -3.34 -0.20
C ILE A 16 -8.94 -3.85 0.19
N ILE A 17 -8.10 -4.16 -0.78
CA ILE A 17 -6.75 -4.67 -0.54
C ILE A 17 -5.74 -3.61 -0.97
N VAL A 18 -4.81 -3.29 -0.09
CA VAL A 18 -3.66 -2.45 -0.37
C VAL A 18 -2.40 -3.26 -0.12
N HIS A 19 -1.48 -3.32 -1.09
CA HIS A 19 -0.19 -3.98 -0.88
C HIS A 19 0.98 -3.02 -1.07
N GLY A 20 2.10 -3.31 -0.45
CA GLY A 20 3.35 -2.58 -0.65
C GLY A 20 4.11 -3.06 -1.90
N ALA A 21 5.17 -2.34 -2.27
CA ALA A 21 6.04 -2.70 -3.38
C ALA A 21 7.00 -3.86 -3.05
N GLY A 22 7.34 -4.05 -1.79
CA GLY A 22 8.23 -5.10 -1.33
C GLY A 22 9.56 -5.15 -2.13
N SER A 23 10.05 -6.35 -2.38
CA SER A 23 11.26 -6.58 -3.17
C SER A 23 11.12 -6.26 -4.67
N PHE A 24 9.89 -6.06 -5.16
CA PHE A 24 9.64 -5.73 -6.55
C PHE A 24 9.96 -4.27 -6.88
N GLY A 25 9.65 -3.31 -6.01
CA GLY A 25 9.85 -1.88 -6.29
C GLY A 25 10.98 -1.23 -5.50
N HIS A 26 11.18 -1.62 -4.23
CA HIS A 26 12.11 -0.93 -3.33
C HIS A 26 13.57 -0.89 -3.82
N PRO A 27 14.18 -1.96 -4.39
CA PRO A 27 15.57 -1.91 -4.83
C PRO A 27 15.84 -0.86 -5.90
N ILE A 28 14.98 -0.77 -6.90
CA ILE A 28 15.13 0.19 -7.99
C ILE A 28 14.86 1.61 -7.48
N ALA A 29 13.78 1.79 -6.74
CA ALA A 29 13.42 3.08 -6.16
C ALA A 29 14.56 3.65 -5.28
N LYS A 30 15.18 2.81 -4.46
CA LYS A 30 16.34 3.18 -3.63
C LYS A 30 17.58 3.50 -4.47
N LYS A 31 17.91 2.64 -5.45
CA LYS A 31 19.10 2.82 -6.32
C LYS A 31 19.06 4.16 -7.07
N PHE A 32 17.90 4.61 -7.49
CA PHE A 32 17.72 5.84 -8.27
C PHE A 32 17.17 7.02 -7.45
N ASN A 33 17.11 6.88 -6.12
CA ASN A 33 16.64 7.91 -5.18
C ASN A 33 15.26 8.49 -5.55
N LEU A 34 14.31 7.64 -5.97
CA LEU A 34 12.99 8.09 -6.40
C LEU A 34 12.20 8.78 -5.28
N ALA A 35 12.49 8.49 -4.03
CA ALA A 35 11.88 9.14 -2.87
C ALA A 35 12.17 10.65 -2.77
N ASN A 36 13.26 11.10 -3.39
CA ASN A 36 13.69 12.51 -3.37
C ASN A 36 13.13 13.31 -4.57
N GLY A 37 12.18 12.74 -5.31
CA GLY A 37 11.58 13.40 -6.46
C GLY A 37 12.41 13.31 -7.74
N LEU A 38 11.97 14.07 -8.76
CA LEU A 38 12.68 14.15 -10.03
C LEU A 38 14.02 14.85 -9.88
N ASN A 39 15.05 14.30 -10.52
CA ASN A 39 16.36 14.88 -10.57
C ASN A 39 16.93 14.87 -12.02
N LYS A 40 18.14 15.39 -12.19
CA LYS A 40 18.80 15.48 -13.51
C LYS A 40 19.39 14.14 -14.02
N ASN A 41 19.21 13.02 -13.31
CA ASN A 41 19.74 11.73 -13.75
C ASN A 41 18.94 11.22 -14.97
N PRO A 42 19.57 11.05 -16.15
CA PRO A 42 18.87 10.65 -17.37
C PRO A 42 18.23 9.25 -17.25
N ASN A 43 18.74 8.39 -16.36
CA ASN A 43 18.23 7.05 -16.15
C ASN A 43 17.03 6.98 -15.20
N GLN A 44 16.70 8.10 -14.51
CA GLN A 44 15.63 8.10 -13.53
C GLN A 44 14.25 7.83 -14.16
N LYS A 45 14.01 8.36 -15.36
CA LYS A 45 12.75 8.12 -16.08
C LYS A 45 12.54 6.62 -16.33
N LYS A 46 13.57 5.94 -16.82
CA LYS A 46 13.53 4.48 -17.01
C LYS A 46 13.32 3.73 -15.70
N ALA A 47 13.98 4.17 -14.63
CA ALA A 47 13.82 3.56 -13.30
C ALA A 47 12.41 3.72 -12.73
N ILE A 48 11.74 4.85 -13.00
CA ILE A 48 10.33 5.07 -12.62
C ILE A 48 9.44 4.05 -13.33
N GLU A 49 9.58 3.92 -14.65
CA GLU A 49 8.79 3.00 -15.46
C GLU A 49 9.04 1.55 -15.01
N GLU A 50 10.28 1.14 -14.82
CA GLU A 50 10.66 -0.20 -14.35
C GLU A 50 10.09 -0.49 -12.93
N THR A 51 10.11 0.49 -12.02
CA THR A 51 9.52 0.35 -10.69
C THR A 51 8.01 0.12 -10.78
N ARG A 52 7.29 0.92 -11.59
CA ARG A 52 5.85 0.78 -11.83
C ARG A 52 5.50 -0.59 -12.42
N GLU A 53 6.26 -1.05 -13.41
CA GLU A 53 6.06 -2.37 -14.04
C GLU A 53 6.24 -3.51 -13.04
N GLN A 54 7.29 -3.50 -12.25
CA GLN A 54 7.55 -4.55 -11.26
C GLN A 54 6.48 -4.61 -10.17
N VAL A 55 6.03 -3.46 -9.67
CA VAL A 55 4.95 -3.44 -8.67
C VAL A 55 3.62 -3.91 -9.28
N LEU A 56 3.36 -3.56 -10.53
CA LEU A 56 2.19 -4.07 -11.26
C LEU A 56 2.27 -5.60 -11.47
N GLU A 57 3.45 -6.16 -11.72
CA GLU A 57 3.67 -7.61 -11.77
C GLU A 57 3.30 -8.26 -10.43
N LEU A 58 3.77 -7.71 -9.30
CA LEU A 58 3.38 -8.19 -7.97
C LEU A 58 1.86 -8.16 -7.79
N ASN A 59 1.20 -7.07 -8.22
CA ASN A 59 -0.25 -6.97 -8.18
C ASN A 59 -0.93 -8.08 -9.00
N GLN A 60 -0.42 -8.40 -10.19
CA GLN A 60 -0.95 -9.49 -11.02
C GLN A 60 -0.83 -10.84 -10.32
N ILE A 61 0.32 -11.11 -9.66
CA ILE A 61 0.52 -12.35 -8.89
C ILE A 61 -0.51 -12.45 -7.75
N LEU A 62 -0.76 -11.35 -7.04
CA LEU A 62 -1.79 -11.30 -6.00
C LEU A 62 -3.20 -11.55 -6.57
N CYS A 63 -3.58 -10.82 -7.61
CA CYS A 63 -4.88 -10.96 -8.26
C CYS A 63 -5.11 -12.38 -8.80
N ASN A 64 -4.08 -13.00 -9.39
CA ASN A 64 -4.13 -14.39 -9.84
C ASN A 64 -4.35 -15.37 -8.66
N SER A 65 -3.72 -15.12 -7.51
CA SER A 65 -3.93 -15.95 -6.30
C SER A 65 -5.37 -15.83 -5.77
N LEU A 66 -5.97 -14.64 -5.83
CA LEU A 66 -7.36 -14.39 -5.46
C LEU A 66 -8.32 -15.03 -6.46
N SER A 67 -8.07 -14.91 -7.76
CA SER A 67 -8.88 -15.50 -8.84
C SER A 67 -8.96 -17.03 -8.74
N LYS A 68 -7.87 -17.71 -8.37
CA LYS A 68 -7.86 -19.16 -8.10
C LYS A 68 -8.85 -19.57 -6.98
N LYS A 69 -9.25 -18.62 -6.15
CA LYS A 69 -10.28 -18.78 -5.11
C LYS A 69 -11.64 -18.20 -5.51
N LYS A 70 -11.86 -17.96 -6.81
CA LYS A 70 -13.09 -17.37 -7.39
C LYS A 70 -13.41 -15.96 -6.89
N MET A 71 -12.40 -15.24 -6.36
CA MET A 71 -12.53 -13.85 -5.95
C MET A 71 -12.15 -12.93 -7.12
N LEU A 72 -13.11 -12.18 -7.62
CA LEU A 72 -12.89 -11.22 -8.70
C LEU A 72 -12.24 -9.95 -8.14
N THR A 73 -11.28 -9.43 -8.85
CA THR A 73 -10.55 -8.21 -8.44
C THR A 73 -10.72 -7.07 -9.43
N LYS A 74 -10.55 -5.83 -8.94
CA LYS A 74 -10.43 -4.62 -9.75
C LYS A 74 -9.14 -3.92 -9.35
N THR A 75 -8.12 -3.99 -10.20
CA THR A 75 -6.86 -3.24 -9.99
C THR A 75 -7.09 -1.75 -10.19
N ILE A 76 -6.59 -0.94 -9.24
CA ILE A 76 -6.57 0.52 -9.27
C ILE A 76 -5.11 0.92 -9.19
N ILE A 77 -4.57 1.47 -10.26
CA ILE A 77 -3.13 1.79 -10.42
C ILE A 77 -2.90 3.23 -9.95
N PRO A 78 -2.19 3.46 -8.82
CA PRO A 78 -2.04 4.79 -8.25
C PRO A 78 -1.39 5.78 -9.20
N SER A 79 -0.34 5.40 -9.92
CA SER A 79 0.31 6.28 -10.89
C SER A 79 -0.58 6.75 -12.06
N LYS A 80 -1.75 6.12 -12.24
CA LYS A 80 -2.74 6.50 -13.28
C LYS A 80 -3.95 7.23 -12.71
N THR A 81 -4.20 7.13 -11.41
CA THR A 81 -5.47 7.56 -10.81
C THR A 81 -5.32 8.46 -9.60
N MET A 82 -4.11 8.57 -9.06
CA MET A 82 -3.82 9.37 -7.87
C MET A 82 -2.67 10.33 -8.17
N LYS A 83 -2.68 11.49 -7.52
CA LYS A 83 -1.61 12.47 -7.57
C LYS A 83 -1.27 12.90 -6.15
N THR A 84 -0.01 13.21 -5.91
CA THR A 84 0.46 13.60 -4.59
C THR A 84 0.91 15.07 -4.54
N ASN A 85 0.87 15.61 -3.35
CA ASN A 85 1.40 16.92 -2.99
C ASN A 85 2.40 16.73 -1.84
N GLY A 86 3.50 16.00 -2.12
CA GLY A 86 4.46 15.50 -1.17
C GLY A 86 4.19 14.06 -0.69
N PRO A 87 5.16 13.42 0.01
CA PRO A 87 5.17 11.98 0.30
C PRO A 87 4.03 11.43 1.15
N LYS A 88 3.35 12.29 1.91
CA LYS A 88 2.28 11.90 2.84
C LYS A 88 0.94 12.54 2.53
N ASN A 89 0.83 13.20 1.39
CA ASN A 89 -0.38 13.95 1.05
C ASN A 89 -0.88 13.55 -0.34
N ILE A 90 -1.99 12.82 -0.38
CA ILE A 90 -2.70 12.50 -1.63
C ILE A 90 -3.62 13.70 -1.93
N GLU A 91 -3.48 14.29 -3.10
CA GLU A 91 -4.32 15.40 -3.54
C GLU A 91 -5.79 14.96 -3.68
N SER A 92 -6.00 13.76 -4.27
CA SER A 92 -7.31 13.14 -4.38
C SER A 92 -7.20 11.63 -4.51
N ILE A 93 -8.12 10.92 -3.87
CA ILE A 93 -8.27 9.47 -4.02
C ILE A 93 -9.52 9.20 -4.87
N PRO A 94 -9.44 8.35 -5.91
CA PRO A 94 -10.56 8.11 -6.84
C PRO A 94 -11.60 7.16 -6.23
N THR A 95 -12.35 7.60 -5.22
CA THR A 95 -13.28 6.78 -4.45
C THR A 95 -14.35 6.12 -5.31
N GLU A 96 -14.81 6.81 -6.36
CA GLU A 96 -15.79 6.29 -7.32
C GLU A 96 -15.31 5.00 -8.05
N ILE A 97 -14.00 4.83 -8.23
CA ILE A 97 -13.45 3.62 -8.85
C ILE A 97 -13.48 2.45 -7.85
N PHE A 98 -13.22 2.75 -6.57
CA PHE A 98 -13.34 1.76 -5.50
C PHE A 98 -14.79 1.37 -5.29
N ASP A 99 -15.70 2.34 -5.21
CA ASP A 99 -17.14 2.12 -5.02
C ASP A 99 -17.71 1.22 -6.12
N LYS A 100 -17.41 1.54 -7.38
CA LYS A 100 -17.82 0.70 -8.52
C LYS A 100 -17.28 -0.73 -8.45
N GLY A 101 -16.06 -0.90 -7.91
CA GLY A 101 -15.50 -2.21 -7.65
C GLY A 101 -16.35 -2.99 -6.65
N LEU A 102 -16.62 -2.39 -5.49
CA LEU A 102 -17.41 -2.97 -4.41
C LEU A 102 -18.86 -3.29 -4.84
N GLU A 103 -19.52 -2.35 -5.53
CA GLU A 103 -20.89 -2.53 -6.04
C GLU A 103 -21.01 -3.67 -7.03
N THR A 104 -19.98 -3.91 -7.84
CA THR A 104 -19.96 -5.02 -8.82
C THR A 104 -19.45 -6.33 -8.22
N GLY A 105 -19.33 -6.43 -6.89
CA GLY A 105 -18.85 -7.63 -6.20
C GLY A 105 -17.38 -7.97 -6.47
N LYS A 106 -16.60 -7.01 -6.93
CA LYS A 106 -15.15 -7.14 -7.11
C LYS A 106 -14.41 -6.60 -5.90
N ILE A 107 -13.25 -7.14 -5.64
CA ILE A 107 -12.33 -6.64 -4.62
C ILE A 107 -11.44 -5.56 -5.26
N PRO A 108 -11.55 -4.27 -4.88
CA PRO A 108 -10.59 -3.27 -5.29
C PRO A 108 -9.20 -3.60 -4.71
N VAL A 109 -8.18 -3.61 -5.57
CA VAL A 109 -6.79 -3.86 -5.19
C VAL A 109 -5.96 -2.70 -5.68
N THR A 110 -5.24 -2.06 -4.75
CA THR A 110 -4.29 -0.97 -5.03
C THR A 110 -2.98 -1.21 -4.29
N PHE A 111 -1.99 -0.36 -4.50
CA PHE A 111 -0.64 -0.62 -3.99
C PHE A 111 0.21 0.65 -3.89
N GLY A 112 1.33 0.55 -3.14
CA GLY A 112 2.34 1.59 -3.16
C GLY A 112 3.00 1.71 -4.54
N ASP A 113 3.09 2.95 -5.07
CA ASP A 113 3.52 3.21 -6.44
C ASP A 113 4.36 4.49 -6.53
N VAL A 114 4.99 4.73 -7.69
CA VAL A 114 5.60 6.03 -8.02
C VAL A 114 4.56 6.87 -8.75
N THR A 115 4.02 7.87 -8.09
CA THR A 115 2.98 8.77 -8.61
C THR A 115 3.57 10.10 -9.10
N ASP A 116 2.84 10.82 -9.92
CA ASP A 116 3.12 12.22 -10.21
C ASP A 116 2.88 13.06 -8.96
N ASP A 117 3.74 14.06 -8.74
CA ASP A 117 3.75 14.89 -7.54
C ASP A 117 3.88 16.37 -7.88
N ASN A 118 3.05 17.22 -7.22
CA ASN A 118 3.03 18.64 -7.51
C ASN A 118 4.26 19.40 -6.99
N LEU A 119 4.92 18.90 -5.94
CA LEU A 119 6.04 19.60 -5.31
C LEU A 119 7.40 19.20 -5.88
N GLN A 120 7.56 17.91 -6.19
CA GLN A 120 8.86 17.36 -6.57
C GLN A 120 8.83 16.54 -7.87
N GLY A 121 7.75 16.67 -8.65
CA GLY A 121 7.56 16.01 -9.95
C GLY A 121 7.11 14.57 -9.86
N ILE A 122 7.71 13.76 -9.00
CA ILE A 122 7.28 12.41 -8.65
C ILE A 122 7.40 12.18 -7.14
N CYS A 123 6.62 11.22 -6.64
CA CYS A 123 6.70 10.80 -5.26
C CYS A 123 6.49 9.29 -5.13
N ILE A 124 7.13 8.67 -4.15
CA ILE A 124 6.78 7.32 -3.72
C ILE A 124 5.56 7.44 -2.79
N LEU A 125 4.40 7.06 -3.33
CA LEU A 125 3.18 6.93 -2.56
C LEU A 125 3.16 5.56 -1.89
N SER A 126 3.29 5.52 -0.57
CA SER A 126 3.28 4.25 0.16
C SER A 126 1.86 3.67 0.29
N GLY A 127 1.77 2.33 0.40
CA GLY A 127 0.51 1.66 0.69
C GLY A 127 -0.12 2.13 2.01
N ASP A 128 0.70 2.49 3.00
CA ASP A 128 0.21 2.95 4.31
C ASP A 128 -0.51 4.30 4.21
N VAL A 129 -0.01 5.23 3.38
CA VAL A 129 -0.68 6.52 3.13
C VAL A 129 -2.01 6.30 2.40
N ILE A 130 -2.03 5.40 1.40
CA ILE A 130 -3.29 5.03 0.72
C ILE A 130 -4.27 4.40 1.72
N MET A 131 -3.79 3.52 2.59
CA MET A 131 -4.59 2.85 3.62
C MET A 131 -5.21 3.86 4.58
N GLU A 132 -4.43 4.86 5.02
CA GLU A 132 -4.89 5.94 5.89
C GLU A 132 -6.06 6.72 5.26
N GLU A 133 -5.93 7.12 3.99
CA GLU A 133 -6.98 7.87 3.29
C GLU A 133 -8.23 7.01 3.04
N LEU A 134 -8.06 5.74 2.67
CA LEU A 134 -9.19 4.82 2.51
C LEU A 134 -9.93 4.60 3.84
N VAL A 135 -9.21 4.46 4.95
CA VAL A 135 -9.81 4.33 6.29
C VAL A 135 -10.58 5.57 6.69
N LYS A 136 -10.05 6.77 6.43
CA LYS A 136 -10.75 8.04 6.69
C LYS A 136 -12.06 8.14 5.91
N HIS A 137 -12.04 7.71 4.65
CA HIS A 137 -13.21 7.79 3.76
C HIS A 137 -14.24 6.70 4.06
N TYR A 138 -13.84 5.43 4.05
CA TYR A 138 -14.76 4.29 4.16
C TYR A 138 -15.15 3.93 5.60
N LYS A 139 -14.38 4.36 6.59
CA LYS A 139 -14.58 4.04 8.03
C LYS A 139 -14.89 2.54 8.22
N PRO A 140 -14.01 1.64 7.75
CA PRO A 140 -14.27 0.22 7.75
C PRO A 140 -14.44 -0.30 9.18
N ARG A 141 -15.17 -1.40 9.34
CA ARG A 141 -15.29 -2.08 10.63
C ARG A 141 -13.94 -2.53 11.18
N MET A 142 -12.98 -2.86 10.28
CA MET A 142 -11.66 -3.34 10.67
C MET A 142 -10.64 -2.98 9.58
N SER A 143 -9.46 -2.55 10.00
CA SER A 143 -8.28 -2.40 9.16
C SER A 143 -7.21 -3.37 9.65
N ILE A 144 -6.72 -4.23 8.73
CA ILE A 144 -5.77 -5.29 9.04
C ILE A 144 -4.45 -5.01 8.33
N PHE A 145 -3.37 -4.85 9.09
CA PHE A 145 -2.01 -4.76 8.56
C PHE A 145 -1.32 -6.11 8.68
N VAL A 146 -0.85 -6.63 7.54
CA VAL A 146 -0.08 -7.88 7.49
C VAL A 146 1.40 -7.51 7.38
N MET A 147 2.18 -7.91 8.38
CA MET A 147 3.59 -7.58 8.50
C MET A 147 4.39 -8.81 8.96
N ASP A 148 5.72 -8.73 8.89
CA ASP A 148 6.62 -9.83 9.26
C ASP A 148 6.74 -10.00 10.79
N TYR A 149 6.34 -9.00 11.55
CA TYR A 149 6.31 -9.03 13.01
C TYR A 149 4.90 -9.29 13.54
N PRO A 150 4.76 -9.94 14.72
CA PRO A 150 3.46 -10.31 15.28
C PRO A 150 2.62 -9.13 15.80
N GLY A 151 3.16 -7.91 15.77
CA GLY A 151 2.45 -6.71 16.24
C GLY A 151 3.37 -5.49 16.39
N VAL A 152 2.86 -4.47 17.05
CA VAL A 152 3.62 -3.27 17.43
C VAL A 152 4.43 -3.57 18.69
N PHE A 153 5.68 -3.14 18.71
CA PHE A 153 6.59 -3.31 19.84
C PHE A 153 6.84 -1.98 20.54
N ASP A 154 7.23 -2.03 21.81
CA ASP A 154 7.57 -0.87 22.64
C ASP A 154 8.90 -0.21 22.23
N ARG A 155 9.76 -0.99 21.54
CA ARG A 155 11.06 -0.58 21.00
C ARG A 155 11.40 -1.41 19.77
N ASN A 156 12.65 -1.34 19.29
CA ASN A 156 13.06 -2.14 18.12
C ASN A 156 12.82 -3.63 18.38
N PRO A 157 12.08 -4.34 17.51
CA PRO A 157 11.77 -5.77 17.67
C PRO A 157 12.98 -6.68 17.79
N THR A 158 14.16 -6.23 17.35
CA THR A 158 15.42 -7.00 17.46
C THR A 158 16.11 -6.87 18.83
N ASP A 159 15.65 -5.96 19.68
CA ASP A 159 16.20 -5.78 21.02
C ASP A 159 15.72 -6.92 21.94
N LYS A 160 16.63 -7.41 22.81
CA LYS A 160 16.37 -8.57 23.68
C LYS A 160 15.17 -8.38 24.61
N ASP A 161 14.92 -7.14 25.03
CA ASP A 161 13.87 -6.79 26.01
C ASP A 161 12.63 -6.18 25.34
N SER A 162 12.54 -6.26 23.99
CA SER A 162 11.39 -5.71 23.27
C SER A 162 10.11 -6.51 23.57
N GLN A 163 9.03 -5.82 23.83
CA GLN A 163 7.73 -6.41 24.14
C GLN A 163 6.66 -5.96 23.15
N ILE A 164 5.77 -6.89 22.81
CA ILE A 164 4.61 -6.57 21.99
C ILE A 164 3.63 -5.74 22.81
N ILE A 165 3.16 -4.65 22.21
CA ILE A 165 2.06 -3.84 22.76
C ILE A 165 0.75 -4.45 22.26
N PRO A 166 -0.01 -5.15 23.09
CA PRO A 166 -1.20 -5.88 22.65
C PRO A 166 -2.34 -4.93 22.22
N VAL A 167 -2.39 -3.73 22.79
CA VAL A 167 -3.39 -2.70 22.44
C VAL A 167 -2.71 -1.34 22.42
N VAL A 168 -2.70 -0.71 21.25
CA VAL A 168 -2.17 0.65 21.09
C VAL A 168 -3.29 1.65 21.36
N THR A 169 -3.18 2.38 22.45
CA THR A 169 -4.07 3.48 22.83
C THR A 169 -3.45 4.83 22.44
N LEU A 170 -4.21 5.92 22.54
CA LEU A 170 -3.66 7.27 22.35
C LEU A 170 -2.55 7.59 23.37
N GLN A 171 -2.61 7.01 24.55
CA GLN A 171 -1.58 7.17 25.57
C GLN A 171 -0.30 6.43 25.20
N THR A 172 -0.40 5.16 24.78
CA THR A 172 0.76 4.37 24.31
C THR A 172 1.38 4.97 23.05
N LEU A 173 0.58 5.55 22.13
CA LEU A 173 1.09 6.26 20.97
C LEU A 173 1.94 7.49 21.31
N LYS A 174 1.58 8.22 22.38
CA LYS A 174 2.40 9.35 22.84
C LYS A 174 3.75 8.87 23.38
N MET A 175 3.76 7.79 24.16
CA MET A 175 5.00 7.20 24.69
C MET A 175 5.94 6.65 23.60
N LEU A 176 5.40 6.16 22.47
CA LEU A 176 6.19 5.65 21.35
C LEU A 176 6.79 6.75 20.48
N LYS A 177 6.40 8.02 20.66
CA LYS A 177 6.91 9.17 19.89
C LYS A 177 8.01 9.95 20.62
N GLU A 178 8.25 9.66 21.87
CA GLU A 178 9.34 10.17 22.71
C GLU A 178 10.58 9.28 22.59
#